data_ca7b9051ff6a2a7d3dc82cc7a6952556
#
_entry.id   ca7b9051ff6a2a7d3dc82cc7a6952556
#
_cell.length_a   1.000
_cell.length_b   1.000
_cell.length_c   1.000
_cell.angle_alpha   90.00
_cell.angle_beta   90.00
_cell.angle_gamma   90.00
#
_symmetry.space_group_name_H-M   'P 1'
#
loop_
_entity.id
_entity.type
_entity.pdbx_description
1 polymer ?
#
loop_
_entity_poly.entity_id
_entity_poly.type
_entity_poly.pdbx_seq_one_letter_code
_entity_poly.pdbx_strand_id
1 'polypeptide(L)'
;MVLDEHGRVAGSATEEHAPFASPEIGWAEQHPEDWWRACCLAVPKALERARVRPEDIACVGFSGQMHGAVMLDERGNVVRPALIWCDVRTNPQSQELTEKIGAAQLIQATCNPALANFTLTKLMWVREHEPENWKRVRWIMLPKDYVRWRMTGERAIDMADASGTLLLDVAHRRWSQLMLEAAGIDERSLPALFESPDVCGKINAEGAKALGLRLGTPVVAGAGDQAAGAVGMGIVVPGTVSATIGTSGVVFAATDRPALEPGGRLHTFCHAIPGRWHVMGVTQAAGLSLRWFRDQFGAGKDDGRDPYERLTDEAAKAPAGCQGLLWTPYLMGERTPHLDPNARGALVGLTATHTRAHVIRAILEGVAFSLRDTFTLFDEMKVAVKRIRLGGGGARSALWRQIQADVYGHEVEIVEAEEGAAYGAAILAGVGAGMWRSVDEACAAVVRVARTVRPQPDVVGIMNANYASYRRVYAATKSIFAS
;
A
#
# COMPACT_ATOMS: atom_id res chain seq x y z
N MET A 1 0.78 17.96 5.33
CA MET A 1 -0.51 18.46 4.82
C MET A 1 -1.32 19.01 5.99
N VAL A 2 -1.97 20.15 5.82
CA VAL A 2 -2.91 20.76 6.76
C VAL A 2 -4.31 20.74 6.12
N LEU A 3 -5.29 20.20 6.85
CA LEU A 3 -6.68 20.06 6.42
C LEU A 3 -7.57 20.95 7.29
N ASP A 4 -8.52 21.64 6.68
CA ASP A 4 -9.55 22.39 7.43
C ASP A 4 -10.75 21.48 7.81
N GLU A 5 -11.69 22.03 8.60
CA GLU A 5 -12.90 21.34 9.06
C GLU A 5 -13.86 20.94 7.92
N HIS A 6 -13.65 21.46 6.71
CA HIS A 6 -14.44 21.13 5.52
C HIS A 6 -13.73 20.10 4.62
N GLY A 7 -12.58 19.59 5.05
CA GLY A 7 -11.78 18.63 4.27
C GLY A 7 -10.96 19.28 3.15
N ARG A 8 -10.80 20.59 3.12
CA ARG A 8 -10.01 21.27 2.11
C ARG A 8 -8.55 21.32 2.54
N VAL A 9 -7.64 21.07 1.61
CA VAL A 9 -6.21 21.20 1.84
C VAL A 9 -5.85 22.68 1.93
N ALA A 10 -5.55 23.17 3.15
CA ALA A 10 -5.11 24.53 3.40
C ALA A 10 -3.64 24.74 3.01
N GLY A 11 -2.81 23.71 3.17
CA GLY A 11 -1.40 23.74 2.78
C GLY A 11 -0.74 22.37 2.84
N SER A 12 0.27 22.17 2.03
CA SER A 12 1.08 20.94 2.04
C SER A 12 2.54 21.26 1.76
N ALA A 13 3.42 20.38 2.25
CA ALA A 13 4.84 20.42 1.96
C ALA A 13 5.39 19.00 1.90
N THR A 14 6.37 18.80 1.01
CA THR A 14 7.09 17.56 0.85
C THR A 14 8.58 17.83 1.02
N GLU A 15 9.24 16.98 1.77
CA GLU A 15 10.69 16.97 1.90
C GLU A 15 11.20 15.56 1.61
N GLU A 16 12.21 15.50 0.79
CA GLU A 16 12.87 14.24 0.48
C GLU A 16 13.76 13.81 1.64
N HIS A 17 13.73 12.53 1.95
CA HIS A 17 14.72 11.89 2.82
C HIS A 17 15.73 11.10 1.97
N ALA A 18 16.83 10.68 2.56
CA ALA A 18 17.82 9.86 1.88
C ALA A 18 17.16 8.61 1.25
N PRO A 19 17.53 8.23 0.02
CA PRO A 19 17.06 6.99 -0.57
C PRO A 19 17.51 5.80 0.29
N PHE A 20 16.81 4.67 0.16
CA PHE A 20 17.26 3.46 0.86
C PHE A 20 18.60 2.97 0.31
N ALA A 21 19.43 2.44 1.20
CA ALA A 21 20.66 1.74 0.83
C ALA A 21 20.33 0.30 0.44
N SER A 22 21.02 -0.22 -0.57
CA SER A 22 20.94 -1.62 -1.00
C SER A 22 22.35 -2.24 -0.95
N PRO A 23 22.84 -2.62 0.24
CA PRO A 23 24.20 -3.16 0.39
C PRO A 23 24.44 -4.44 -0.43
N GLU A 24 23.37 -5.24 -0.62
CA GLU A 24 23.37 -6.44 -1.44
C GLU A 24 22.09 -6.52 -2.28
N ILE A 25 22.09 -7.38 -3.29
CA ILE A 25 20.89 -7.58 -4.14
C ILE A 25 19.72 -8.07 -3.27
N GLY A 26 18.59 -7.37 -3.35
CA GLY A 26 17.40 -7.68 -2.58
C GLY A 26 17.38 -7.11 -1.16
N TRP A 27 18.45 -6.43 -0.73
CA TRP A 27 18.49 -5.72 0.54
C TRP A 27 17.98 -4.29 0.39
N ALA A 28 17.25 -3.79 1.40
CA ALA A 28 16.74 -2.43 1.42
C ALA A 28 16.69 -1.90 2.85
N GLU A 29 17.52 -0.90 3.14
CA GLU A 29 17.70 -0.32 4.47
C GLU A 29 17.57 1.19 4.44
N GLN A 30 16.95 1.76 5.49
CA GLN A 30 16.88 3.20 5.71
C GLN A 30 17.19 3.55 7.15
N HIS A 31 17.83 4.69 7.37
CA HIS A 31 18.06 5.17 8.73
C HIS A 31 16.83 5.91 9.25
N PRO A 32 16.24 5.52 10.41
CA PRO A 32 15.00 6.13 10.91
C PRO A 32 15.10 7.65 11.16
N GLU A 33 16.28 8.17 11.49
CA GLU A 33 16.53 9.60 11.67
C GLU A 33 16.31 10.42 10.39
N ASP A 34 16.44 9.81 9.21
CA ASP A 34 16.20 10.52 7.95
C ASP A 34 14.72 10.87 7.79
N TRP A 35 13.81 9.99 8.22
CA TRP A 35 12.37 10.25 8.23
C TRP A 35 12.01 11.35 9.23
N TRP A 36 12.60 11.29 10.43
CA TRP A 36 12.40 12.33 11.46
C TRP A 36 12.86 13.70 10.95
N ARG A 37 14.06 13.77 10.37
CA ARG A 37 14.62 15.01 9.81
C ARG A 37 13.75 15.60 8.69
N ALA A 38 13.24 14.75 7.79
CA ALA A 38 12.32 15.18 6.74
C ALA A 38 11.03 15.76 7.33
N CYS A 39 10.46 15.15 8.38
CA CYS A 39 9.30 15.69 9.08
C CYS A 39 9.58 17.04 9.72
N CYS A 40 10.75 17.21 10.36
CA CYS A 40 11.18 18.50 10.97
C CYS A 40 11.29 19.63 9.94
N LEU A 41 11.54 19.31 8.69
CA LEU A 41 11.59 20.29 7.59
C LEU A 41 10.21 20.52 6.94
N ALA A 42 9.44 19.45 6.74
CA ALA A 42 8.17 19.50 6.03
C ALA A 42 7.04 20.16 6.87
N VAL A 43 6.97 19.85 8.16
CA VAL A 43 5.85 20.33 9.00
C VAL A 43 5.82 21.86 9.13
N PRO A 44 6.92 22.56 9.46
CA PRO A 44 6.93 24.04 9.50
C PRO A 44 6.54 24.66 8.17
N LYS A 45 7.04 24.12 7.05
CA LYS A 45 6.69 24.60 5.70
C LYS A 45 5.20 24.39 5.37
N ALA A 46 4.61 23.28 5.83
CA ALA A 46 3.19 23.05 5.64
C ALA A 46 2.33 24.04 6.42
N LEU A 47 2.70 24.36 7.67
CA LEU A 47 2.04 25.38 8.49
C LEU A 47 2.13 26.77 7.85
N GLU A 48 3.31 27.16 7.39
CA GLU A 48 3.53 28.44 6.70
C GLU A 48 2.67 28.55 5.45
N ARG A 49 2.66 27.53 4.58
CA ARG A 49 1.84 27.51 3.36
C ARG A 49 0.34 27.52 3.66
N ALA A 50 -0.09 26.86 4.72
CA ALA A 50 -1.46 26.89 5.19
C ALA A 50 -1.84 28.23 5.86
N ARG A 51 -0.87 29.06 6.25
CA ARG A 51 -1.04 30.31 6.99
C ARG A 51 -1.79 30.12 8.30
N VAL A 52 -1.51 29.02 9.00
CA VAL A 52 -2.10 28.68 10.31
C VAL A 52 -1.06 28.78 11.40
N ARG A 53 -1.50 29.13 12.61
CA ARG A 53 -0.63 29.15 13.78
C ARG A 53 -0.54 27.77 14.38
N PRO A 54 0.52 27.42 15.11
CA PRO A 54 0.64 26.15 15.83
C PRO A 54 -0.53 25.86 16.78
N GLU A 55 -1.13 26.91 17.36
CA GLU A 55 -2.27 26.83 18.28
C GLU A 55 -3.56 26.40 17.58
N ASP A 56 -3.67 26.64 16.28
CA ASP A 56 -4.85 26.33 15.46
C ASP A 56 -4.87 24.83 15.04
N ILE A 57 -3.78 24.09 15.28
CA ILE A 57 -3.70 22.65 14.97
C ILE A 57 -4.39 21.86 16.08
N ALA A 58 -5.54 21.28 15.76
CA ALA A 58 -6.35 20.52 16.72
C ALA A 58 -5.77 19.14 17.02
N CYS A 59 -5.20 18.44 16.03
CA CYS A 59 -4.64 17.11 16.16
C CYS A 59 -3.64 16.80 15.02
N VAL A 60 -2.74 15.84 15.25
CA VAL A 60 -1.77 15.35 14.27
C VAL A 60 -2.06 13.88 13.96
N GLY A 61 -2.11 13.53 12.68
CA GLY A 61 -2.24 12.16 12.17
C GLY A 61 -1.02 11.71 11.39
N PHE A 62 -0.89 10.39 11.23
CA PHE A 62 0.25 9.75 10.62
C PHE A 62 -0.15 8.76 9.54
N SER A 63 0.68 8.69 8.52
CA SER A 63 0.76 7.58 7.60
C SER A 63 2.23 7.29 7.29
N GLY A 64 2.56 6.05 6.96
CA GLY A 64 3.91 5.67 6.58
C GLY A 64 3.98 4.28 5.96
N GLN A 65 5.18 3.95 5.47
CA GLN A 65 5.45 2.63 4.88
C GLN A 65 5.23 1.52 5.90
N MET A 66 4.56 0.46 5.47
CA MET A 66 4.25 -0.73 6.26
C MET A 66 5.49 -1.63 6.44
N HIS A 67 5.42 -2.60 7.34
CA HIS A 67 6.33 -3.75 7.47
C HIS A 67 7.79 -3.46 7.84
N GLY A 68 8.22 -2.22 7.93
CA GLY A 68 9.59 -1.87 8.30
C GLY A 68 9.90 -2.27 9.75
N ALA A 69 11.14 -2.68 10.04
CA ALA A 69 11.59 -3.08 11.36
C ALA A 69 12.56 -2.05 11.94
N VAL A 70 12.06 -1.16 12.79
CA VAL A 70 12.87 -0.22 13.58
C VAL A 70 13.15 -0.83 14.94
N MET A 71 14.42 -0.97 15.31
CA MET A 71 14.87 -1.57 16.56
C MET A 71 15.64 -0.53 17.39
N LEU A 72 15.20 -0.32 18.62
CA LEU A 72 15.77 0.65 19.54
C LEU A 72 16.35 -0.05 20.77
N ASP A 73 17.43 0.52 21.31
CA ASP A 73 18.00 0.11 22.59
C ASP A 73 17.20 0.70 23.78
N GLU A 74 17.63 0.38 25.01
CA GLU A 74 16.99 0.85 26.25
C GLU A 74 16.94 2.38 26.37
N ARG A 75 17.89 3.08 25.73
CA ARG A 75 17.98 4.55 25.74
C ARG A 75 17.21 5.18 24.57
N GLY A 76 16.59 4.37 23.70
CA GLY A 76 15.90 4.84 22.51
C GLY A 76 16.81 5.12 21.32
N ASN A 77 18.08 4.73 21.36
CA ASN A 77 18.95 4.85 20.20
C ASN A 77 18.63 3.77 19.16
N VAL A 78 18.71 4.13 17.89
CA VAL A 78 18.55 3.19 16.77
C VAL A 78 19.70 2.17 16.81
N VAL A 79 19.37 0.89 16.91
CA VAL A 79 20.35 -0.20 16.99
C VAL A 79 21.05 -0.41 15.65
N ARG A 80 20.28 -0.30 14.57
CA ARG A 80 20.75 -0.46 13.19
C ARG A 80 19.79 0.24 12.22
N PRO A 81 20.19 0.49 10.92
CA PRO A 81 19.24 0.91 9.90
C PRO A 81 18.05 -0.04 9.80
N ALA A 82 16.86 0.48 9.59
CA ALA A 82 15.64 -0.32 9.49
C ALA A 82 15.61 -1.10 8.17
N LEU A 83 15.31 -2.40 8.25
CA LEU A 83 14.94 -3.19 7.07
C LEU A 83 13.54 -2.76 6.66
N ILE A 84 13.37 -2.27 5.43
CA ILE A 84 12.10 -1.71 4.96
C ILE A 84 11.25 -2.72 4.17
N TRP A 85 10.06 -2.31 3.75
CA TRP A 85 9.03 -3.17 3.16
C TRP A 85 9.45 -3.96 1.91
N CYS A 86 10.38 -3.45 1.09
CA CYS A 86 10.87 -4.09 -0.12
C CYS A 86 12.13 -4.95 0.08
N ASP A 87 12.60 -5.09 1.32
CA ASP A 87 13.71 -5.98 1.65
C ASP A 87 13.24 -7.45 1.58
N VAL A 88 13.95 -8.27 0.82
CA VAL A 88 13.60 -9.68 0.59
C VAL A 88 14.63 -10.68 1.10
N ARG A 89 15.66 -10.21 1.87
CA ARG A 89 16.71 -11.07 2.43
C ARG A 89 16.18 -12.16 3.35
N THR A 90 14.98 -11.99 3.90
CA THR A 90 14.40 -12.84 4.95
C THR A 90 13.52 -13.97 4.41
N ASN A 91 13.69 -14.35 3.13
CA ASN A 91 13.01 -15.52 2.56
C ASN A 91 13.26 -16.82 3.35
N PRO A 92 14.50 -17.14 3.81
CA PRO A 92 14.75 -18.33 4.64
C PRO A 92 13.93 -18.32 5.94
N GLN A 93 13.85 -17.16 6.65
CA GLN A 93 13.07 -17.04 7.89
C GLN A 93 11.58 -17.18 7.66
N SER A 94 11.07 -16.74 6.49
CA SER A 94 9.66 -16.94 6.14
C SER A 94 9.33 -18.42 5.88
N GLN A 95 10.26 -19.16 5.28
CA GLN A 95 10.14 -20.61 5.09
C GLN A 95 10.20 -21.35 6.42
N GLU A 96 11.22 -21.07 7.25
CA GLU A 96 11.35 -21.63 8.60
C GLU A 96 10.07 -21.45 9.43
N LEU A 97 9.51 -20.22 9.44
CA LEU A 97 8.30 -19.93 10.17
C LEU A 97 7.11 -20.73 9.63
N THR A 98 7.00 -20.85 8.31
CA THR A 98 5.95 -21.64 7.66
C THR A 98 6.09 -23.15 7.97
N GLU A 99 7.29 -23.69 7.96
CA GLU A 99 7.55 -25.09 8.32
C GLU A 99 7.27 -25.37 9.81
N LYS A 100 7.66 -24.45 10.69
CA LYS A 100 7.49 -24.57 12.14
C LYS A 100 6.03 -24.55 12.59
N ILE A 101 5.21 -23.66 11.99
CA ILE A 101 3.82 -23.46 12.40
C ILE A 101 2.85 -24.24 11.49
N GLY A 102 3.18 -24.40 10.21
CA GLY A 102 2.28 -24.87 9.17
C GLY A 102 1.52 -23.71 8.50
N ALA A 103 1.49 -23.71 7.16
CA ALA A 103 0.90 -22.60 6.37
C ALA A 103 -0.56 -22.30 6.74
N ALA A 104 -1.40 -23.34 6.92
CA ALA A 104 -2.81 -23.16 7.26
C ALA A 104 -2.99 -22.53 8.65
N GLN A 105 -2.22 -22.96 9.65
CA GLN A 105 -2.30 -22.45 11.01
C GLN A 105 -1.78 -21.00 11.08
N LEU A 106 -0.73 -20.68 10.32
CA LEU A 106 -0.18 -19.34 10.21
C LEU A 106 -1.21 -18.37 9.62
N ILE A 107 -1.86 -18.75 8.50
CA ILE A 107 -2.93 -17.95 7.89
C ILE A 107 -4.13 -17.83 8.84
N GLN A 108 -4.48 -18.87 9.57
CA GLN A 108 -5.55 -18.81 10.57
C GLN A 108 -5.24 -17.82 11.70
N ALA A 109 -3.98 -17.76 12.15
CA ALA A 109 -3.54 -16.91 13.26
C ALA A 109 -3.38 -15.43 12.84
N THR A 110 -2.87 -15.17 11.64
CA THR A 110 -2.45 -13.82 11.22
C THR A 110 -3.22 -13.29 10.00
N CYS A 111 -4.14 -14.09 9.44
CA CYS A 111 -4.83 -13.84 8.17
C CYS A 111 -3.89 -13.68 6.95
N ASN A 112 -2.63 -14.03 7.08
CA ASN A 112 -1.59 -13.86 6.05
C ASN A 112 -0.60 -15.02 6.03
N PRO A 113 0.02 -15.33 4.89
CA PRO A 113 1.18 -16.22 4.83
C PRO A 113 2.42 -15.52 5.39
N ALA A 114 3.44 -16.27 5.79
CA ALA A 114 4.75 -15.69 6.06
C ALA A 114 5.43 -15.29 4.75
N LEU A 115 5.83 -14.02 4.67
CA LEU A 115 6.57 -13.48 3.53
C LEU A 115 7.75 -12.65 4.02
N ALA A 116 8.78 -12.54 3.20
CA ALA A 116 10.01 -11.82 3.54
C ALA A 116 9.79 -10.32 3.83
N ASN A 117 8.75 -9.72 3.28
CA ASN A 117 8.47 -8.31 3.49
C ASN A 117 7.86 -7.98 4.87
N PHE A 118 7.37 -8.95 5.65
CA PHE A 118 6.78 -8.72 6.96
C PHE A 118 7.84 -8.45 8.05
N THR A 119 7.45 -7.71 9.09
CA THR A 119 8.33 -7.28 10.18
C THR A 119 8.95 -8.47 10.92
N LEU A 120 8.15 -9.49 11.26
CA LEU A 120 8.60 -10.63 12.06
C LEU A 120 9.80 -11.34 11.43
N THR A 121 9.77 -11.61 10.13
CA THR A 121 10.88 -12.31 9.45
C THR A 121 12.17 -11.50 9.50
N LYS A 122 12.09 -10.16 9.49
CA LYS A 122 13.23 -9.26 9.65
C LYS A 122 13.81 -9.30 11.07
N LEU A 123 12.95 -9.38 12.08
CA LEU A 123 13.41 -9.56 13.47
C LEU A 123 14.14 -10.91 13.67
N MET A 124 13.62 -11.99 13.09
CA MET A 124 14.25 -13.31 13.09
C MET A 124 15.63 -13.25 12.42
N TRP A 125 15.72 -12.62 11.25
CA TRP A 125 16.98 -12.46 10.52
C TRP A 125 18.03 -11.69 11.34
N VAL A 126 17.67 -10.56 11.94
CA VAL A 126 18.60 -9.78 12.77
C VAL A 126 19.06 -10.58 13.99
N ARG A 127 18.18 -11.33 14.63
CA ARG A 127 18.56 -12.20 15.73
C ARG A 127 19.58 -13.25 15.33
N GLU A 128 19.44 -13.84 14.16
CA GLU A 128 20.29 -14.90 13.64
C GLU A 128 21.65 -14.36 13.14
N HIS A 129 21.63 -13.29 12.33
CA HIS A 129 22.80 -12.79 11.61
C HIS A 129 23.52 -11.64 12.30
N GLU A 130 22.84 -10.94 13.22
CA GLU A 130 23.40 -9.81 13.98
C GLU A 130 23.15 -9.96 15.49
N PRO A 131 23.62 -11.06 16.14
CA PRO A 131 23.31 -11.34 17.54
C PRO A 131 23.76 -10.27 18.52
N GLU A 132 24.84 -9.53 18.22
CA GLU A 132 25.30 -8.42 19.08
C GLU A 132 24.37 -7.21 18.98
N ASN A 133 23.81 -6.94 17.81
CA ASN A 133 22.76 -5.92 17.67
C ASN A 133 21.48 -6.40 18.38
N TRP A 134 21.09 -7.66 18.18
CA TRP A 134 19.88 -8.22 18.80
C TRP A 134 19.90 -8.13 20.33
N LYS A 135 21.03 -8.39 20.99
CA LYS A 135 21.17 -8.25 22.46
C LYS A 135 20.87 -6.85 22.96
N ARG A 136 21.02 -5.82 22.12
CA ARG A 136 20.76 -4.43 22.46
C ARG A 136 19.30 -4.03 22.24
N VAL A 137 18.54 -4.80 21.43
CA VAL A 137 17.16 -4.48 21.09
C VAL A 137 16.29 -4.54 22.36
N ARG A 138 15.66 -3.42 22.64
CA ARG A 138 14.70 -3.31 23.75
C ARG A 138 13.29 -3.02 23.24
N TRP A 139 13.17 -2.21 22.17
CA TRP A 139 11.91 -1.78 21.62
C TRP A 139 11.87 -2.01 20.10
N ILE A 140 10.71 -2.45 19.62
CA ILE A 140 10.44 -2.71 18.21
C ILE A 140 9.31 -1.79 17.76
N MET A 141 9.48 -1.08 16.64
CA MET A 141 8.51 -0.16 16.07
C MET A 141 8.47 -0.26 14.55
N LEU A 142 7.41 0.24 13.93
CA LEU A 142 7.36 0.47 12.50
C LEU A 142 7.86 1.89 12.16
N PRO A 143 8.15 2.19 10.88
CA PRO A 143 8.72 3.48 10.48
C PRO A 143 7.93 4.70 10.93
N LYS A 144 6.59 4.73 10.74
CA LYS A 144 5.76 5.85 11.19
C LYS A 144 5.68 5.95 12.72
N ASP A 145 5.72 4.79 13.40
CA ASP A 145 5.64 4.75 14.87
C ASP A 145 6.91 5.33 15.51
N TYR A 146 8.07 5.14 14.85
CA TYR A 146 9.30 5.78 15.25
C TYR A 146 9.19 7.33 15.17
N VAL A 147 8.66 7.86 14.07
CA VAL A 147 8.47 9.31 13.91
C VAL A 147 7.48 9.84 14.95
N ARG A 148 6.37 9.13 15.20
CA ARG A 148 5.41 9.51 16.23
C ARG A 148 6.02 9.45 17.63
N TRP A 149 6.80 8.40 17.93
CA TRP A 149 7.51 8.29 19.22
C TRP A 149 8.46 9.47 19.46
N ARG A 150 9.19 9.92 18.45
CA ARG A 150 10.04 11.12 18.53
C ARG A 150 9.25 12.37 18.92
N MET A 151 8.01 12.49 18.43
CA MET A 151 7.15 13.63 18.74
C MET A 151 6.50 13.57 20.11
N THR A 152 6.21 12.36 20.62
CA THR A 152 5.34 12.17 21.78
C THR A 152 6.04 11.54 22.98
N GLY A 153 7.05 10.70 22.74
CA GLY A 153 7.65 9.80 23.73
C GLY A 153 6.84 8.52 23.94
N GLU A 154 5.64 8.39 23.34
CA GLU A 154 4.75 7.25 23.57
C GLU A 154 5.00 6.12 22.56
N ARG A 155 5.07 4.88 23.07
CA ARG A 155 5.22 3.68 22.25
C ARG A 155 3.85 3.11 21.93
N ALA A 156 3.37 3.42 20.75
CA ALA A 156 2.08 3.00 20.26
C ALA A 156 2.20 2.44 18.83
N ILE A 157 1.24 1.64 18.40
CA ILE A 157 1.06 1.18 17.02
C ILE A 157 -0.44 1.06 16.76
N ASP A 158 -0.87 1.40 15.56
CA ASP A 158 -2.26 1.18 15.17
C ASP A 158 -2.50 -0.26 14.68
N MET A 159 -3.77 -0.68 14.73
CA MET A 159 -4.19 -2.03 14.35
C MET A 159 -3.87 -2.36 12.89
N ALA A 160 -3.95 -1.38 11.97
CA ALA A 160 -3.71 -1.63 10.55
C ALA A 160 -2.24 -1.97 10.32
N ASP A 161 -1.30 -1.20 10.88
CA ASP A 161 0.13 -1.48 10.77
C ASP A 161 0.56 -2.69 11.61
N ALA A 162 -0.01 -2.88 12.80
CA ALA A 162 0.25 -4.06 13.62
C ALA A 162 -0.10 -5.36 12.88
N SER A 163 -1.16 -5.36 12.05
CA SER A 163 -1.52 -6.49 11.18
C SER A 163 -0.39 -6.86 10.21
N GLY A 164 0.34 -5.85 9.71
CA GLY A 164 1.46 -6.02 8.79
C GLY A 164 2.77 -6.46 9.46
N THR A 165 2.78 -6.70 10.77
CA THR A 165 3.96 -7.22 11.49
C THR A 165 4.11 -8.73 11.40
N LEU A 166 3.04 -9.46 11.12
CA LEU A 166 2.89 -10.91 11.29
C LEU A 166 2.94 -11.37 12.76
N LEU A 167 2.79 -10.43 13.71
CA LEU A 167 2.74 -10.69 15.15
C LEU A 167 1.32 -10.50 15.71
N LEU A 168 0.39 -9.94 14.93
CA LEU A 168 -0.99 -9.69 15.36
C LEU A 168 -1.89 -10.89 15.04
N ASP A 169 -2.73 -11.28 16.00
CA ASP A 169 -3.96 -12.03 15.75
C ASP A 169 -4.97 -11.06 15.13
N VAL A 170 -5.00 -11.01 13.80
CA VAL A 170 -5.74 -10.03 13.03
C VAL A 170 -7.25 -10.13 13.27
N ALA A 171 -7.76 -11.35 13.44
CA ALA A 171 -9.18 -11.57 13.68
C ALA A 171 -9.63 -11.03 15.05
N HIS A 172 -8.78 -11.16 16.08
CA HIS A 172 -9.09 -10.75 17.45
C HIS A 172 -8.46 -9.42 17.86
N ARG A 173 -7.68 -8.78 16.96
CA ARG A 173 -7.08 -7.44 17.15
C ARG A 173 -6.20 -7.36 18.42
N ARG A 174 -5.33 -8.35 18.61
CA ARG A 174 -4.40 -8.45 19.74
C ARG A 174 -3.10 -9.11 19.31
N TRP A 175 -2.04 -8.95 20.07
CA TRP A 175 -0.79 -9.68 19.81
C TRP A 175 -1.04 -11.20 19.86
N SER A 176 -0.49 -11.93 18.90
CA SER A 176 -0.66 -13.38 18.76
C SER A 176 0.35 -14.12 19.63
N GLN A 177 -0.09 -14.76 20.71
CA GLN A 177 0.79 -15.56 21.55
C GLN A 177 1.50 -16.67 20.77
N LEU A 178 0.78 -17.31 19.83
CA LEU A 178 1.37 -18.31 18.94
C LEU A 178 2.56 -17.76 18.16
N MET A 179 2.44 -16.56 17.59
CA MET A 179 3.48 -15.96 16.77
C MET A 179 4.64 -15.45 17.63
N LEU A 180 4.34 -14.88 18.80
CA LEU A 180 5.34 -14.42 19.77
C LEU A 180 6.20 -15.59 20.26
N GLU A 181 5.57 -16.69 20.66
CA GLU A 181 6.26 -17.90 21.14
C GLU A 181 7.06 -18.57 20.01
N ALA A 182 6.46 -18.72 18.81
CA ALA A 182 7.15 -19.31 17.67
C ALA A 182 8.42 -18.56 17.26
N ALA A 183 8.36 -17.24 17.35
CA ALA A 183 9.49 -16.36 17.01
C ALA A 183 10.40 -16.03 18.21
N GLY A 184 10.00 -16.35 19.45
CA GLY A 184 10.74 -15.98 20.65
C GLY A 184 10.83 -14.46 20.86
N ILE A 185 9.75 -13.74 20.57
CA ILE A 185 9.61 -12.29 20.77
C ILE A 185 8.87 -12.04 22.09
N ASP A 186 9.46 -11.21 22.94
CA ASP A 186 8.81 -10.75 24.17
C ASP A 186 7.79 -9.65 23.84
N GLU A 187 6.52 -9.85 24.18
CA GLU A 187 5.45 -8.87 23.95
C GLU A 187 5.79 -7.49 24.56
N ARG A 188 6.54 -7.44 25.66
CA ARG A 188 6.98 -6.19 26.29
C ARG A 188 7.87 -5.33 25.40
N SER A 189 8.48 -5.90 24.39
CA SER A 189 9.26 -5.16 23.39
C SER A 189 8.39 -4.49 22.31
N LEU A 190 7.12 -4.87 22.21
CA LEU A 190 6.17 -4.34 21.25
C LEU A 190 5.44 -3.09 21.79
N PRO A 191 4.96 -2.19 20.90
CA PRO A 191 4.16 -1.04 21.27
C PRO A 191 2.76 -1.44 21.78
N ALA A 192 2.11 -0.52 22.52
CA ALA A 192 0.69 -0.66 22.86
C ALA A 192 -0.18 -0.50 21.59
N LEU A 193 -1.22 -1.32 21.49
CA LEU A 193 -2.15 -1.34 20.34
C LEU A 193 -3.24 -0.28 20.49
N PHE A 194 -3.52 0.45 19.42
CA PHE A 194 -4.55 1.48 19.34
C PHE A 194 -5.37 1.33 18.06
N GLU A 195 -6.61 1.81 18.05
CA GLU A 195 -7.32 2.04 16.81
C GLU A 195 -6.74 3.29 16.11
N SER A 196 -6.83 3.33 14.77
CA SER A 196 -6.16 4.39 13.98
C SER A 196 -6.56 5.82 14.36
N PRO A 197 -7.83 6.15 14.66
CA PRO A 197 -8.22 7.50 15.07
C PRO A 197 -8.02 7.76 16.58
N ASP A 198 -7.60 6.77 17.39
CA ASP A 198 -7.42 6.97 18.83
C ASP A 198 -6.24 7.89 19.11
N VAL A 199 -6.44 8.83 20.03
CA VAL A 199 -5.35 9.67 20.55
C VAL A 199 -4.44 8.79 21.41
N CYS A 200 -3.23 8.55 20.94
CA CYS A 200 -2.24 7.69 21.60
C CYS A 200 -1.08 8.47 22.26
N GLY A 201 -1.11 9.79 22.18
CA GLY A 201 -0.09 10.65 22.80
C GLY A 201 -0.35 12.13 22.55
N LYS A 202 0.58 12.95 23.03
CA LYS A 202 0.56 14.41 22.83
C LYS A 202 1.96 14.87 22.44
N ILE A 203 2.05 15.92 21.64
CA ILE A 203 3.34 16.53 21.28
C ILE A 203 4.10 16.92 22.56
N ASN A 204 5.29 16.37 22.74
CA ASN A 204 6.20 16.67 23.83
C ASN A 204 7.03 17.95 23.56
N ALA A 205 7.88 18.37 24.50
CA ALA A 205 8.68 19.59 24.37
C ALA A 205 9.69 19.52 23.20
N GLU A 206 10.30 18.36 22.97
CA GLU A 206 11.24 18.14 21.84
C GLU A 206 10.51 18.21 20.52
N GLY A 207 9.38 17.50 20.38
CA GLY A 207 8.55 17.52 19.19
C GLY A 207 8.00 18.91 18.88
N ALA A 208 7.53 19.64 19.90
CA ALA A 208 7.04 21.01 19.74
C ALA A 208 8.13 21.93 19.16
N LYS A 209 9.34 21.87 19.72
CA LYS A 209 10.48 22.65 19.25
C LYS A 209 10.92 22.28 17.83
N ALA A 210 10.98 20.98 17.54
CA ALA A 210 11.49 20.49 16.24
C ALA A 210 10.52 20.73 15.08
N LEU A 211 9.21 20.67 15.34
CA LEU A 211 8.16 20.70 14.30
C LEU A 211 7.43 22.06 14.23
N GLY A 212 7.69 22.97 15.19
CA GLY A 212 6.94 24.21 15.27
C GLY A 212 5.47 24.01 15.62
N LEU A 213 5.14 22.97 16.38
CA LEU A 213 3.78 22.67 16.84
C LEU A 213 3.60 23.08 18.30
N ARG A 214 2.35 23.25 18.74
CA ARG A 214 2.06 23.54 20.15
C ARG A 214 2.33 22.31 21.02
N LEU A 215 3.01 22.51 22.14
CA LEU A 215 3.16 21.52 23.20
C LEU A 215 1.77 21.01 23.64
N GLY A 216 1.61 19.69 23.75
CA GLY A 216 0.37 19.07 24.17
C GLY A 216 -0.68 18.88 23.09
N THR A 217 -0.42 19.26 21.82
CA THR A 217 -1.31 18.93 20.69
C THR A 217 -1.52 17.42 20.64
N PRO A 218 -2.79 16.95 20.58
CA PRO A 218 -3.10 15.52 20.48
C PRO A 218 -2.50 14.87 19.22
N VAL A 219 -2.14 13.60 19.34
CA VAL A 219 -1.58 12.80 18.25
C VAL A 219 -2.31 11.47 18.19
N VAL A 220 -2.89 11.14 17.04
CA VAL A 220 -3.55 9.84 16.82
C VAL A 220 -2.57 8.75 16.40
N ALA A 221 -2.97 7.50 16.52
CA ALA A 221 -2.17 6.34 16.13
C ALA A 221 -1.85 6.33 14.64
N GLY A 222 -2.77 6.82 13.79
CA GLY A 222 -2.59 6.85 12.35
C GLY A 222 -2.78 5.49 11.70
N ALA A 223 -2.23 5.27 10.50
CA ALA A 223 -2.32 4.00 9.79
C ALA A 223 -1.17 3.80 8.81
N GLY A 224 -0.88 2.55 8.44
CA GLY A 224 -0.05 2.24 7.29
C GLY A 224 -0.59 2.88 6.01
N ASP A 225 0.27 3.11 5.03
CA ASP A 225 -0.03 3.90 3.82
C ASP A 225 -1.23 3.37 3.04
N GLN A 226 -1.41 2.04 2.95
CA GLN A 226 -2.53 1.43 2.23
C GLN A 226 -3.86 1.72 2.92
N ALA A 227 -3.94 1.55 4.24
CA ALA A 227 -5.15 1.78 5.01
C ALA A 227 -5.49 3.27 5.13
N ALA A 228 -4.49 4.14 5.32
CA ALA A 228 -4.67 5.59 5.29
C ALA A 228 -5.11 6.07 3.90
N GLY A 229 -4.48 5.55 2.83
CA GLY A 229 -4.86 5.84 1.45
C GLY A 229 -6.30 5.43 1.16
N ALA A 230 -6.73 4.28 1.68
CA ALA A 230 -8.12 3.83 1.57
C ALA A 230 -9.09 4.80 2.26
N VAL A 231 -8.77 5.31 3.45
CA VAL A 231 -9.55 6.36 4.12
C VAL A 231 -9.61 7.62 3.26
N GLY A 232 -8.47 8.08 2.75
CA GLY A 232 -8.39 9.27 1.88
C GLY A 232 -9.19 9.13 0.59
N MET A 233 -9.33 7.91 0.09
CA MET A 233 -10.19 7.59 -1.06
C MET A 233 -11.63 7.26 -0.66
N GLY A 234 -11.98 7.26 0.63
CA GLY A 234 -13.31 6.90 1.14
C GLY A 234 -13.67 5.42 0.94
N ILE A 235 -12.67 4.51 0.91
CA ILE A 235 -12.87 3.06 0.88
C ILE A 235 -13.09 2.60 2.31
N VAL A 236 -14.22 2.97 2.88
CA VAL A 236 -14.49 2.80 4.31
C VAL A 236 -15.65 1.85 4.60
N VAL A 237 -16.49 1.58 3.62
CA VAL A 237 -17.64 0.68 3.75
C VAL A 237 -17.54 -0.52 2.81
N PRO A 238 -18.03 -1.71 3.21
CA PRO A 238 -18.07 -2.88 2.34
C PRO A 238 -18.77 -2.61 1.02
N GLY A 239 -18.17 -3.10 -0.07
CA GLY A 239 -18.64 -2.88 -1.43
C GLY A 239 -18.02 -1.65 -2.12
N THR A 240 -17.28 -0.81 -1.41
CA THR A 240 -16.42 0.21 -2.04
C THR A 240 -14.99 -0.31 -2.07
N VAL A 241 -14.38 -0.31 -3.25
CA VAL A 241 -13.08 -0.91 -3.54
C VAL A 241 -12.19 0.12 -4.20
N SER A 242 -10.90 0.11 -3.96
CA SER A 242 -9.95 0.85 -4.79
C SER A 242 -9.19 -0.07 -5.73
N ALA A 243 -8.87 0.44 -6.92
CA ALA A 243 -7.91 -0.13 -7.86
C ALA A 243 -6.85 0.93 -8.15
N THR A 244 -5.67 0.74 -7.58
CA THR A 244 -4.58 1.73 -7.65
C THR A 244 -3.46 1.21 -8.54
N ILE A 245 -3.05 2.02 -9.52
CA ILE A 245 -1.92 1.74 -10.42
C ILE A 245 -0.80 2.74 -10.13
N GLY A 246 0.16 2.28 -9.32
CA GLY A 246 1.46 2.91 -9.12
C GLY A 246 2.53 2.13 -9.89
N THR A 247 3.75 2.01 -9.36
CA THR A 247 4.78 1.08 -9.88
C THR A 247 4.26 -0.35 -9.81
N SER A 248 3.76 -0.77 -8.67
CA SER A 248 2.90 -1.96 -8.46
C SER A 248 1.43 -1.59 -8.58
N GLY A 249 0.54 -2.59 -8.57
CA GLY A 249 -0.90 -2.39 -8.54
C GLY A 249 -1.50 -2.98 -7.27
N VAL A 250 -2.51 -2.32 -6.71
CA VAL A 250 -3.21 -2.78 -5.52
C VAL A 250 -4.72 -2.67 -5.73
N VAL A 251 -5.43 -3.76 -5.47
CA VAL A 251 -6.89 -3.74 -5.31
C VAL A 251 -7.21 -3.97 -3.85
N PHE A 252 -7.97 -3.06 -3.24
CA PHE A 252 -8.23 -3.01 -1.82
C PHE A 252 -9.73 -2.90 -1.55
N ALA A 253 -10.27 -3.73 -0.67
CA ALA A 253 -11.69 -3.74 -0.29
C ALA A 253 -11.86 -3.71 1.22
N ALA A 254 -12.73 -2.82 1.74
CA ALA A 254 -13.14 -2.81 3.14
C ALA A 254 -14.11 -3.97 3.43
N THR A 255 -13.98 -4.59 4.62
CA THR A 255 -14.83 -5.69 5.08
C THR A 255 -15.23 -5.52 6.54
N ASP A 256 -16.42 -6.00 6.93
CA ASP A 256 -16.91 -5.96 8.32
C ASP A 256 -16.41 -7.16 9.16
N ARG A 257 -15.72 -8.09 8.55
CA ARG A 257 -15.12 -9.26 9.19
C ARG A 257 -13.83 -9.65 8.47
N PRO A 258 -12.89 -10.36 9.13
CA PRO A 258 -11.72 -10.87 8.46
C PRO A 258 -12.12 -11.80 7.29
N ALA A 259 -11.52 -11.56 6.12
CA ALA A 259 -11.75 -12.38 4.94
C ALA A 259 -10.48 -13.21 4.67
N LEU A 260 -10.49 -14.49 5.07
CA LEU A 260 -9.35 -15.39 4.93
C LEU A 260 -9.28 -15.98 3.52
N GLU A 261 -8.18 -15.78 2.83
CA GLU A 261 -7.86 -16.48 1.59
C GLU A 261 -6.95 -17.67 1.92
N PRO A 262 -7.44 -18.94 1.77
CA PRO A 262 -6.73 -20.10 2.29
C PRO A 262 -5.37 -20.36 1.64
N GLY A 263 -5.16 -19.91 0.41
CA GLY A 263 -3.90 -20.05 -0.34
C GLY A 263 -2.90 -18.92 -0.06
N GLY A 264 -3.29 -17.89 0.70
CA GLY A 264 -2.43 -16.72 0.98
C GLY A 264 -2.22 -15.80 -0.23
N ARG A 265 -3.04 -15.92 -1.29
CA ARG A 265 -2.96 -15.12 -2.52
C ARG A 265 -3.41 -13.67 -2.31
N LEU A 266 -4.16 -13.40 -1.25
CA LEU A 266 -4.59 -12.08 -0.81
C LEU A 266 -4.13 -11.83 0.62
N HIS A 267 -3.98 -10.56 0.96
CA HIS A 267 -3.69 -10.12 2.32
C HIS A 267 -4.95 -9.65 3.02
N THR A 268 -5.11 -10.00 4.29
CA THR A 268 -6.15 -9.47 5.16
C THR A 268 -5.52 -8.81 6.37
N PHE A 269 -5.85 -7.54 6.60
CA PHE A 269 -5.37 -6.73 7.71
C PHE A 269 -6.55 -6.02 8.41
N CYS A 270 -6.32 -5.52 9.62
CA CYS A 270 -7.23 -4.56 10.22
C CYS A 270 -7.26 -3.29 9.36
N HIS A 271 -8.43 -2.71 9.19
CA HIS A 271 -8.56 -1.42 8.52
C HIS A 271 -8.25 -0.27 9.49
N ALA A 272 -7.97 0.93 8.96
CA ALA A 272 -7.87 2.16 9.77
C ALA A 272 -9.21 2.62 10.36
N ILE A 273 -10.27 1.83 10.22
CA ILE A 273 -11.58 2.06 10.82
C ILE A 273 -11.75 1.08 11.98
N PRO A 274 -12.07 1.54 13.17
CA PRO A 274 -12.30 0.68 14.32
C PRO A 274 -13.27 -0.46 14.02
N GLY A 275 -12.90 -1.69 14.39
CA GLY A 275 -13.73 -2.87 14.22
C GLY A 275 -13.94 -3.33 12.78
N ARG A 276 -13.20 -2.81 11.80
CA ARG A 276 -13.23 -3.27 10.40
C ARG A 276 -11.88 -3.85 9.95
N TRP A 277 -11.95 -4.61 8.87
CA TRP A 277 -10.80 -5.20 8.18
C TRP A 277 -10.77 -4.76 6.73
N HIS A 278 -9.71 -5.09 6.06
CA HIS A 278 -9.62 -4.99 4.61
C HIS A 278 -8.92 -6.22 4.04
N VAL A 279 -9.27 -6.52 2.80
CA VAL A 279 -8.60 -7.53 2.01
C VAL A 279 -7.99 -6.86 0.78
N MET A 280 -6.75 -7.22 0.43
CA MET A 280 -6.09 -6.65 -0.73
C MET A 280 -5.28 -7.67 -1.52
N GLY A 281 -5.27 -7.48 -2.85
CA GLY A 281 -4.36 -8.16 -3.77
C GLY A 281 -3.34 -7.19 -4.33
N VAL A 282 -2.14 -7.70 -4.58
CA VAL A 282 -1.00 -6.90 -5.05
C VAL A 282 -0.42 -7.53 -6.30
N THR A 283 -0.36 -6.77 -7.40
CA THR A 283 0.44 -7.12 -8.58
C THR A 283 1.76 -6.35 -8.58
N GLN A 284 2.86 -7.04 -8.92
CA GLN A 284 4.22 -6.51 -8.71
C GLN A 284 4.61 -5.43 -9.74
N ALA A 285 4.10 -5.50 -10.96
CA ALA A 285 4.54 -4.65 -12.05
C ALA A 285 3.37 -4.05 -12.85
N ALA A 286 2.62 -3.14 -12.25
CA ALA A 286 1.52 -2.43 -12.90
C ALA A 286 2.03 -1.27 -13.79
N GLY A 287 2.14 -0.05 -13.26
CA GLY A 287 2.69 1.08 -13.99
C GLY A 287 4.16 0.89 -14.38
N LEU A 288 4.87 0.00 -13.67
CA LEU A 288 6.21 -0.43 -14.07
C LEU A 288 6.23 -0.98 -15.51
N SER A 289 5.19 -1.68 -15.96
CA SER A 289 5.11 -2.21 -17.34
C SER A 289 5.18 -1.09 -18.38
N LEU A 290 4.42 -0.02 -18.18
CA LEU A 290 4.45 1.12 -19.09
C LEU A 290 5.76 1.93 -18.97
N ARG A 291 6.30 2.06 -17.76
CA ARG A 291 7.61 2.69 -17.51
C ARG A 291 8.73 1.90 -18.20
N TRP A 292 8.75 0.58 -18.05
CA TRP A 292 9.70 -0.30 -18.73
C TRP A 292 9.63 -0.13 -20.25
N PHE A 293 8.42 -0.12 -20.81
CA PHE A 293 8.26 0.10 -22.26
C PHE A 293 8.81 1.47 -22.68
N ARG A 294 8.50 2.54 -21.93
CA ARG A 294 9.05 3.88 -22.17
C ARG A 294 10.57 3.89 -22.17
N ASP A 295 11.18 3.27 -21.17
CA ASP A 295 12.63 3.32 -20.95
C ASP A 295 13.40 2.46 -21.96
N GLN A 296 12.82 1.35 -22.46
CA GLN A 296 13.46 0.45 -23.40
C GLN A 296 13.15 0.80 -24.88
N PHE A 297 11.95 1.30 -25.18
CA PHE A 297 11.49 1.51 -26.55
C PHE A 297 11.18 3.00 -26.86
N GLY A 298 11.38 3.89 -25.88
CA GLY A 298 11.13 5.32 -25.99
C GLY A 298 9.66 5.71 -25.94
N ALA A 299 9.41 7.00 -25.72
CA ALA A 299 8.06 7.58 -25.66
C ALA A 299 7.63 8.24 -26.99
N GLY A 300 8.25 7.87 -28.10
CA GLY A 300 8.07 8.55 -29.38
C GLY A 300 8.87 9.85 -29.49
N LYS A 301 8.57 10.68 -30.52
CA LYS A 301 9.23 11.96 -30.72
C LYS A 301 8.94 12.91 -29.55
N ASP A 302 9.97 13.55 -29.05
CA ASP A 302 9.82 14.53 -27.97
C ASP A 302 9.16 15.83 -28.51
N ASP A 303 8.04 16.19 -27.92
CA ASP A 303 7.25 17.38 -28.24
C ASP A 303 7.03 18.26 -27.00
N GLY A 304 7.78 18.01 -25.92
CA GLY A 304 7.69 18.74 -24.65
C GLY A 304 6.54 18.31 -23.72
N ARG A 305 5.68 17.37 -24.16
CA ARG A 305 4.60 16.80 -23.32
C ARG A 305 5.11 15.68 -22.43
N ASP A 306 4.33 15.34 -21.41
CA ASP A 306 4.60 14.18 -20.55
C ASP A 306 4.75 12.90 -21.42
N PRO A 307 5.84 12.12 -21.22
CA PRO A 307 6.06 10.89 -21.98
C PRO A 307 4.92 9.86 -21.87
N TYR A 308 4.24 9.80 -20.73
CA TYR A 308 3.11 8.88 -20.54
C TYR A 308 1.84 9.34 -21.27
N GLU A 309 1.61 10.64 -21.40
CA GLU A 309 0.53 11.17 -22.24
C GLU A 309 0.76 10.79 -23.69
N ARG A 310 1.99 10.96 -24.22
CA ARG A 310 2.32 10.54 -25.59
C ARG A 310 2.08 9.06 -25.83
N LEU A 311 2.48 8.19 -24.89
CA LEU A 311 2.28 6.76 -25.00
C LEU A 311 0.79 6.39 -24.96
N THR A 312 -0.01 7.01 -24.10
CA THR A 312 -1.44 6.73 -24.04
C THR A 312 -2.21 7.28 -25.25
N ASP A 313 -1.79 8.43 -25.82
CA ASP A 313 -2.33 8.95 -27.10
C ASP A 313 -2.01 8.03 -28.27
N GLU A 314 -0.80 7.44 -28.29
CA GLU A 314 -0.44 6.45 -29.29
C GLU A 314 -1.25 5.16 -29.13
N ALA A 315 -1.40 4.65 -27.90
CA ALA A 315 -2.21 3.48 -27.59
C ALA A 315 -3.68 3.63 -28.01
N ALA A 316 -4.22 4.87 -27.94
CA ALA A 316 -5.59 5.17 -28.38
C ALA A 316 -5.85 4.91 -29.85
N LYS A 317 -4.81 4.83 -30.68
CA LYS A 317 -4.92 4.50 -32.12
C LYS A 317 -5.18 3.02 -32.41
N ALA A 318 -4.90 2.14 -31.43
CA ALA A 318 -5.20 0.73 -31.56
C ALA A 318 -6.63 0.44 -31.06
N PRO A 319 -7.35 -0.53 -31.66
CA PRO A 319 -8.69 -0.89 -31.22
C PRO A 319 -8.67 -1.56 -29.84
N ALA A 320 -9.81 -1.50 -29.14
CA ALA A 320 -10.01 -2.23 -27.90
C ALA A 320 -9.79 -3.73 -28.10
N GLY A 321 -9.10 -4.36 -27.13
CA GLY A 321 -8.73 -5.77 -27.22
C GLY A 321 -7.53 -6.07 -28.09
N CYS A 322 -6.87 -5.06 -28.67
CA CYS A 322 -5.60 -5.16 -29.40
C CYS A 322 -5.57 -6.27 -30.47
N GLN A 323 -6.72 -6.61 -31.08
CA GLN A 323 -6.85 -7.73 -32.05
C GLN A 323 -6.31 -9.05 -31.46
N GLY A 324 -6.48 -9.28 -30.14
CA GLY A 324 -6.06 -10.51 -29.46
C GLY A 324 -4.61 -10.50 -28.96
N LEU A 325 -3.87 -9.40 -29.09
CA LEU A 325 -2.55 -9.27 -28.50
C LEU A 325 -2.66 -9.12 -26.96
N LEU A 326 -1.96 -9.98 -26.21
CA LEU A 326 -2.02 -10.04 -24.76
C LEU A 326 -0.66 -9.72 -24.14
N TRP A 327 -0.68 -9.02 -23.02
CA TRP A 327 0.46 -8.76 -22.17
C TRP A 327 0.23 -9.29 -20.74
N THR A 328 1.18 -10.09 -20.21
CA THR A 328 1.23 -10.42 -18.78
C THR A 328 2.30 -9.57 -18.09
N PRO A 329 1.96 -8.79 -17.02
CA PRO A 329 2.85 -7.78 -16.46
C PRO A 329 3.90 -8.31 -15.48
N TYR A 330 4.25 -9.59 -15.49
CA TYR A 330 5.04 -10.28 -14.43
C TYR A 330 6.55 -10.00 -14.51
N LEU A 331 6.93 -8.74 -14.71
CA LEU A 331 8.34 -8.32 -14.87
C LEU A 331 9.20 -8.56 -13.61
N MET A 332 8.57 -8.64 -12.44
CA MET A 332 9.23 -8.79 -11.13
C MET A 332 8.76 -10.06 -10.40
N GLY A 333 8.38 -11.11 -11.13
CA GLY A 333 7.56 -12.16 -10.57
C GLY A 333 6.12 -11.68 -10.38
N GLU A 334 5.27 -12.49 -9.74
CA GLU A 334 3.92 -12.06 -9.43
C GLU A 334 3.46 -12.56 -8.06
N ARG A 335 2.75 -11.68 -7.32
CA ARG A 335 2.16 -12.02 -6.03
C ARG A 335 0.73 -12.52 -6.24
N THR A 336 -0.22 -11.67 -6.42
CA THR A 336 -1.62 -12.02 -6.68
C THR A 336 -1.85 -12.21 -8.19
N PRO A 337 -2.39 -13.34 -8.66
CA PRO A 337 -2.92 -14.48 -7.91
C PRO A 337 -1.95 -15.66 -7.78
N HIS A 338 -0.70 -15.54 -8.24
CA HIS A 338 0.17 -16.68 -8.53
C HIS A 338 1.12 -17.06 -7.40
N LEU A 339 1.53 -16.11 -6.53
CA LEU A 339 2.57 -16.28 -5.50
C LEU A 339 3.86 -16.89 -6.08
N ASP A 340 4.26 -16.45 -7.27
CA ASP A 340 5.38 -17.01 -8.03
C ASP A 340 6.45 -15.95 -8.31
N PRO A 341 7.60 -15.97 -7.63
CA PRO A 341 8.70 -15.05 -7.88
C PRO A 341 9.39 -15.30 -9.24
N ASN A 342 9.16 -16.46 -9.84
CA ASN A 342 9.73 -16.83 -11.14
C ASN A 342 8.80 -16.54 -12.32
N ALA A 343 7.58 -16.06 -12.09
CA ALA A 343 6.71 -15.57 -13.17
C ALA A 343 7.43 -14.48 -13.97
N ARG A 344 7.25 -14.48 -15.29
CA ARG A 344 7.87 -13.50 -16.20
C ARG A 344 6.82 -12.87 -17.11
N GLY A 345 7.07 -11.62 -17.50
CA GLY A 345 6.26 -10.91 -18.46
C GLY A 345 6.27 -11.62 -19.83
N ALA A 346 5.13 -11.66 -20.49
CA ALA A 346 5.01 -12.23 -21.82
C ALA A 346 4.10 -11.38 -22.72
N LEU A 347 4.47 -11.27 -24.00
CA LEU A 347 3.67 -10.69 -25.07
C LEU A 347 3.25 -11.82 -25.99
N VAL A 348 1.96 -12.11 -26.06
CA VAL A 348 1.42 -13.31 -26.73
C VAL A 348 0.38 -12.91 -27.77
N GLY A 349 0.42 -13.54 -28.95
CA GLY A 349 -0.55 -13.33 -30.03
C GLY A 349 -0.10 -12.32 -31.09
N LEU A 350 1.21 -12.00 -31.19
CA LEU A 350 1.74 -11.11 -32.24
C LEU A 350 1.47 -11.64 -33.66
N THR A 351 1.03 -10.73 -34.52
CA THR A 351 0.90 -10.95 -35.96
C THR A 351 1.56 -9.78 -36.71
N ALA A 352 1.72 -9.92 -38.04
CA ALA A 352 2.31 -8.86 -38.86
C ALA A 352 1.47 -7.56 -38.93
N THR A 353 0.22 -7.58 -38.50
CA THR A 353 -0.67 -6.40 -38.47
C THR A 353 -0.51 -5.54 -37.23
N HIS A 354 0.09 -6.08 -36.15
CA HIS A 354 0.27 -5.36 -34.91
C HIS A 354 1.33 -4.27 -35.05
N THR A 355 0.99 -3.09 -34.58
CA THR A 355 1.88 -1.93 -34.55
C THR A 355 2.32 -1.63 -33.11
N ARG A 356 3.23 -0.69 -32.95
CA ARG A 356 3.65 -0.20 -31.63
C ARG A 356 2.47 0.28 -30.76
N ALA A 357 1.46 0.90 -31.39
CA ALA A 357 0.23 1.32 -30.68
C ALA A 357 -0.51 0.13 -30.04
N HIS A 358 -0.58 -1.01 -30.73
CA HIS A 358 -1.18 -2.23 -30.20
C HIS A 358 -0.38 -2.77 -29.00
N VAL A 359 0.96 -2.73 -29.07
CA VAL A 359 1.81 -3.19 -27.93
C VAL A 359 1.58 -2.32 -26.70
N ILE A 360 1.58 -0.98 -26.85
CA ILE A 360 1.34 -0.09 -25.72
C ILE A 360 -0.05 -0.32 -25.13
N ARG A 361 -1.08 -0.43 -25.97
CA ARG A 361 -2.43 -0.70 -25.52
C ARG A 361 -2.56 -2.06 -24.82
N ALA A 362 -1.92 -3.11 -25.36
CA ALA A 362 -1.89 -4.43 -24.74
C ALA A 362 -1.25 -4.38 -23.33
N ILE A 363 -0.23 -3.54 -23.12
CA ILE A 363 0.36 -3.29 -21.78
C ILE A 363 -0.68 -2.68 -20.85
N LEU A 364 -1.41 -1.65 -21.29
CA LEU A 364 -2.45 -1.01 -20.45
C LEU A 364 -3.58 -1.97 -20.10
N GLU A 365 -4.05 -2.76 -21.08
CA GLU A 365 -5.10 -3.76 -20.90
C GLU A 365 -4.61 -4.93 -20.03
N GLY A 366 -3.38 -5.43 -20.23
CA GLY A 366 -2.78 -6.53 -19.47
C GLY A 366 -2.58 -6.18 -17.98
N VAL A 367 -2.19 -4.93 -17.68
CA VAL A 367 -2.15 -4.44 -16.31
C VAL A 367 -3.55 -4.41 -15.68
N ALA A 368 -4.57 -3.97 -16.41
CA ALA A 368 -5.94 -3.98 -15.91
C ALA A 368 -6.46 -5.42 -15.71
N PHE A 369 -6.07 -6.37 -16.57
CA PHE A 369 -6.40 -7.80 -16.40
C PHE A 369 -5.75 -8.38 -15.14
N SER A 370 -4.49 -8.02 -14.85
CA SER A 370 -3.81 -8.46 -13.62
C SER A 370 -4.52 -7.95 -12.35
N LEU A 371 -5.00 -6.70 -12.35
CA LEU A 371 -5.82 -6.21 -11.25
C LEU A 371 -7.20 -6.91 -11.18
N ARG A 372 -7.79 -7.26 -12.33
CA ARG A 372 -9.03 -8.03 -12.40
C ARG A 372 -8.91 -9.42 -11.78
N ASP A 373 -7.74 -10.04 -11.78
CA ASP A 373 -7.52 -11.31 -11.08
C ASP A 373 -7.85 -11.20 -9.58
N THR A 374 -7.56 -10.03 -8.95
CA THR A 374 -7.96 -9.76 -7.56
C THR A 374 -9.48 -9.71 -7.40
N PHE A 375 -10.20 -9.07 -8.33
CA PHE A 375 -11.68 -9.05 -8.28
C PHE A 375 -12.25 -10.46 -8.41
N THR A 376 -11.64 -11.32 -9.24
CA THR A 376 -12.05 -12.73 -9.33
C THR A 376 -11.88 -13.47 -7.99
N LEU A 377 -10.77 -13.21 -7.28
CA LEU A 377 -10.58 -13.76 -5.93
C LEU A 377 -11.58 -13.19 -4.90
N PHE A 378 -11.93 -11.91 -5.03
CA PHE A 378 -12.98 -11.30 -4.20
C PHE A 378 -14.34 -11.99 -4.40
N ASP A 379 -14.68 -12.32 -5.65
CA ASP A 379 -15.90 -13.06 -5.97
C ASP A 379 -15.88 -14.47 -5.33
N GLU A 380 -14.75 -15.20 -5.44
CA GLU A 380 -14.54 -16.51 -4.79
C GLU A 380 -14.75 -16.42 -3.26
N MET A 381 -14.30 -15.33 -2.64
CA MET A 381 -14.40 -15.07 -1.19
C MET A 381 -15.71 -14.40 -0.78
N LYS A 382 -16.60 -14.08 -1.72
CA LYS A 382 -17.84 -13.32 -1.50
C LYS A 382 -17.61 -11.93 -0.89
N VAL A 383 -16.52 -11.31 -1.25
CA VAL A 383 -16.24 -9.89 -0.93
C VAL A 383 -16.99 -9.02 -1.95
N ALA A 384 -17.87 -8.17 -1.46
CA ALA A 384 -18.72 -7.37 -2.33
C ALA A 384 -17.92 -6.29 -3.08
N VAL A 385 -18.18 -6.16 -4.39
CA VAL A 385 -17.66 -5.08 -5.24
C VAL A 385 -18.86 -4.36 -5.86
N LYS A 386 -19.15 -3.12 -5.40
CA LYS A 386 -20.28 -2.32 -5.88
C LYS A 386 -19.81 -1.02 -6.54
N ARG A 387 -18.73 -0.43 -6.04
CA ARG A 387 -18.12 0.80 -6.54
C ARG A 387 -16.61 0.63 -6.55
N ILE A 388 -15.98 1.09 -7.62
CA ILE A 388 -14.53 1.00 -7.78
C ILE A 388 -13.97 2.43 -7.90
N ARG A 389 -13.04 2.79 -7.02
CA ARG A 389 -12.32 4.07 -7.07
C ARG A 389 -10.91 3.84 -7.61
N LEU A 390 -10.52 4.62 -8.60
CA LEU A 390 -9.21 4.54 -9.20
C LEU A 390 -8.22 5.46 -8.50
N GLY A 391 -6.99 4.96 -8.30
CA GLY A 391 -5.90 5.71 -7.70
C GLY A 391 -4.59 5.58 -8.47
N GLY A 392 -3.61 6.40 -8.07
CA GLY A 392 -2.26 6.39 -8.64
C GLY A 392 -2.16 6.93 -10.07
N GLY A 393 -0.99 6.72 -10.69
CA GLY A 393 -0.69 7.23 -12.04
C GLY A 393 -1.63 6.73 -13.12
N GLY A 394 -2.14 5.50 -12.99
CA GLY A 394 -3.10 4.91 -13.93
C GLY A 394 -4.46 5.62 -13.97
N ALA A 395 -4.80 6.38 -12.93
CA ALA A 395 -6.02 7.19 -12.90
C ALA A 395 -5.90 8.53 -13.64
N ARG A 396 -4.70 8.95 -14.05
CA ARG A 396 -4.48 10.24 -14.74
C ARG A 396 -4.88 10.18 -16.22
N SER A 397 -4.57 9.08 -16.91
CA SER A 397 -4.89 8.91 -18.33
C SER A 397 -6.38 8.64 -18.55
N ALA A 398 -7.02 9.40 -19.43
CA ALA A 398 -8.41 9.17 -19.83
C ALA A 398 -8.62 7.80 -20.48
N LEU A 399 -7.69 7.40 -21.35
CA LEU A 399 -7.71 6.09 -21.99
C LEU A 399 -7.60 4.96 -20.94
N TRP A 400 -6.65 5.08 -19.98
CA TRP A 400 -6.45 4.00 -19.01
C TRP A 400 -7.61 3.88 -18.02
N ARG A 401 -8.26 5.00 -17.66
CA ARG A 401 -9.52 4.98 -16.90
C ARG A 401 -10.62 4.22 -17.63
N GLN A 402 -10.77 4.49 -18.95
CA GLN A 402 -11.77 3.79 -19.76
C GLN A 402 -11.45 2.29 -19.89
N ILE A 403 -10.18 1.94 -20.16
CA ILE A 403 -9.72 0.53 -20.17
C ILE A 403 -10.05 -0.18 -18.87
N GLN A 404 -9.79 0.45 -17.72
CA GLN A 404 -10.10 -0.12 -16.41
C GLN A 404 -11.61 -0.33 -16.23
N ALA A 405 -12.45 0.65 -16.60
CA ALA A 405 -13.90 0.49 -16.55
C ALA A 405 -14.39 -0.67 -17.43
N ASP A 406 -13.87 -0.78 -18.65
CA ASP A 406 -14.25 -1.80 -19.61
C ASP A 406 -13.75 -3.20 -19.19
N VAL A 407 -12.52 -3.29 -18.67
CA VAL A 407 -11.93 -4.55 -18.18
C VAL A 407 -12.65 -5.06 -16.93
N TYR A 408 -12.97 -4.16 -15.99
CA TYR A 408 -13.66 -4.55 -14.76
C TYR A 408 -15.17 -4.77 -14.98
N GLY A 409 -15.74 -4.21 -16.08
CA GLY A 409 -17.17 -4.25 -16.34
C GLY A 409 -17.98 -3.44 -15.31
N HIS A 410 -17.35 -2.47 -14.67
CA HIS A 410 -17.92 -1.64 -13.61
C HIS A 410 -17.70 -0.16 -13.88
N GLU A 411 -18.63 0.64 -13.40
CA GLU A 411 -18.42 2.08 -13.27
C GLU A 411 -17.25 2.35 -12.33
N VAL A 412 -16.34 3.26 -12.71
CA VAL A 412 -15.18 3.63 -11.90
C VAL A 412 -15.22 5.12 -11.56
N GLU A 413 -14.84 5.45 -10.34
CA GLU A 413 -14.84 6.79 -9.78
C GLU A 413 -13.41 7.28 -9.55
N ILE A 414 -13.20 8.58 -9.72
CA ILE A 414 -11.97 9.28 -9.37
C ILE A 414 -12.33 10.32 -8.31
N VAL A 415 -11.62 10.32 -7.17
CA VAL A 415 -11.80 11.31 -6.11
C VAL A 415 -10.95 12.56 -6.35
N GLU A 416 -11.36 13.70 -5.75
CA GLU A 416 -10.65 14.97 -5.89
C GLU A 416 -9.28 14.98 -5.21
N ALA A 417 -9.14 14.27 -4.07
CA ALA A 417 -7.90 14.25 -3.31
C ALA A 417 -6.83 13.38 -4.00
N GLU A 418 -5.74 13.99 -4.47
CA GLU A 418 -4.64 13.30 -5.13
C GLU A 418 -3.70 12.57 -4.14
N GLU A 419 -3.52 13.10 -2.92
CA GLU A 419 -2.60 12.59 -1.91
C GLU A 419 -3.33 11.69 -0.89
N GLY A 420 -3.80 10.51 -1.34
CA GLY A 420 -4.69 9.63 -0.58
C GLY A 420 -4.23 9.33 0.84
N ALA A 421 -2.97 8.93 1.06
CA ALA A 421 -2.48 8.53 2.39
C ALA A 421 -2.34 9.70 3.37
N ALA A 422 -1.81 10.84 2.92
CA ALA A 422 -1.69 12.04 3.76
C ALA A 422 -3.08 12.64 4.07
N TYR A 423 -3.99 12.60 3.08
CA TYR A 423 -5.37 13.05 3.25
C TYR A 423 -6.12 12.15 4.24
N GLY A 424 -5.97 10.83 4.13
CA GLY A 424 -6.55 9.88 5.07
C GLY A 424 -6.01 10.03 6.49
N ALA A 425 -4.70 10.26 6.65
CA ALA A 425 -4.10 10.54 7.97
C ALA A 425 -4.68 11.81 8.61
N ALA A 426 -4.93 12.86 7.81
CA ALA A 426 -5.57 14.08 8.29
C ALA A 426 -7.05 13.86 8.67
N ILE A 427 -7.78 13.04 7.92
CA ILE A 427 -9.15 12.63 8.29
C ILE A 427 -9.16 11.89 9.64
N LEU A 428 -8.23 10.92 9.84
CA LEU A 428 -8.09 10.20 11.10
C LEU A 428 -7.79 11.15 12.28
N ALA A 429 -6.92 12.16 12.06
CA ALA A 429 -6.65 13.19 13.05
C ALA A 429 -7.89 14.04 13.38
N GLY A 430 -8.69 14.40 12.38
CA GLY A 430 -9.94 15.11 12.56
C GLY A 430 -10.96 14.33 13.42
N VAL A 431 -11.04 13.01 13.22
CA VAL A 431 -11.86 12.13 14.07
C VAL A 431 -11.31 12.10 15.49
N GLY A 432 -9.99 11.94 15.67
CA GLY A 432 -9.33 11.98 16.98
C GLY A 432 -9.45 13.33 17.70
N ALA A 433 -9.60 14.42 16.95
CA ALA A 433 -9.91 15.76 17.48
C ALA A 433 -11.39 15.94 17.86
N GLY A 434 -12.26 14.98 17.54
CA GLY A 434 -13.70 15.08 17.78
C GLY A 434 -14.46 15.95 16.77
N MET A 435 -13.87 16.27 15.60
CA MET A 435 -14.55 17.01 14.52
C MET A 435 -15.66 16.20 13.87
N TRP A 436 -15.47 14.89 13.79
CA TRP A 436 -16.45 13.91 13.32
C TRP A 436 -16.53 12.76 14.32
N ARG A 437 -17.72 12.13 14.43
CA ARG A 437 -17.98 11.01 15.35
C ARG A 437 -17.31 9.71 14.92
N SER A 438 -17.04 9.57 13.62
CA SER A 438 -16.48 8.37 13.05
C SER A 438 -15.74 8.67 11.73
N VAL A 439 -14.89 7.73 11.30
CA VAL A 439 -14.21 7.80 9.99
C VAL A 439 -15.21 7.75 8.84
N ASP A 440 -16.32 7.00 8.99
CA ASP A 440 -17.40 6.96 7.99
C ASP A 440 -18.05 8.34 7.81
N GLU A 441 -18.39 9.01 8.90
CA GLU A 441 -18.97 10.36 8.88
C GLU A 441 -17.99 11.35 8.25
N ALA A 442 -16.74 11.31 8.65
CA ALA A 442 -15.69 12.16 8.10
C ALA A 442 -15.56 11.96 6.57
N CYS A 443 -15.41 10.71 6.11
CA CYS A 443 -15.29 10.43 4.68
C CYS A 443 -16.55 10.85 3.89
N ALA A 444 -17.75 10.64 4.43
CA ALA A 444 -18.99 11.10 3.81
C ALA A 444 -19.05 12.63 3.71
N ALA A 445 -18.48 13.34 4.68
CA ALA A 445 -18.45 14.80 4.71
C ALA A 445 -17.43 15.40 3.74
N VAL A 446 -16.24 14.78 3.57
CA VAL A 446 -15.10 15.44 2.91
C VAL A 446 -14.61 14.78 1.63
N VAL A 447 -14.83 13.47 1.41
CA VAL A 447 -14.37 12.79 0.20
C VAL A 447 -15.35 13.06 -0.94
N ARG A 448 -14.87 13.71 -1.99
CA ARG A 448 -15.67 14.09 -3.17
C ARG A 448 -15.25 13.28 -4.38
N VAL A 449 -16.23 12.83 -5.18
CA VAL A 449 -16.00 12.21 -6.48
C VAL A 449 -15.90 13.31 -7.53
N ALA A 450 -14.75 13.44 -8.15
CA ALA A 450 -14.49 14.42 -9.21
C ALA A 450 -15.04 13.96 -10.56
N ARG A 451 -14.99 12.64 -10.82
CA ARG A 451 -15.36 12.09 -12.13
C ARG A 451 -15.78 10.63 -11.98
N THR A 452 -16.71 10.24 -12.85
CA THR A 452 -17.16 8.86 -13.05
C THR A 452 -16.96 8.45 -14.50
N VAL A 453 -16.50 7.23 -14.75
CA VAL A 453 -16.35 6.63 -16.09
C VAL A 453 -17.13 5.34 -16.16
N ARG A 454 -18.00 5.21 -17.17
CA ARG A 454 -18.84 4.02 -17.37
C ARG A 454 -18.20 3.08 -18.36
N PRO A 455 -18.33 1.77 -18.14
CA PRO A 455 -17.89 0.78 -19.11
C PRO A 455 -18.72 0.90 -20.41
N GLN A 456 -18.08 0.61 -21.54
CA GLN A 456 -18.71 0.56 -22.86
C GLN A 456 -19.22 -0.86 -23.11
N PRO A 457 -20.54 -1.10 -23.22
CA PRO A 457 -21.09 -2.46 -23.29
C PRO A 457 -20.49 -3.33 -24.38
N ASP A 458 -20.29 -2.77 -25.57
CA ASP A 458 -19.71 -3.50 -26.72
C ASP A 458 -18.25 -3.89 -26.48
N VAL A 459 -17.49 -3.05 -25.73
CA VAL A 459 -16.08 -3.28 -25.40
C VAL A 459 -15.94 -4.29 -24.26
N VAL A 460 -16.84 -4.28 -23.28
CA VAL A 460 -16.82 -5.25 -22.16
C VAL A 460 -16.83 -6.70 -22.67
N GLY A 461 -17.61 -7.00 -23.72
CA GLY A 461 -17.63 -8.32 -24.35
C GLY A 461 -16.24 -8.74 -24.89
N ILE A 462 -15.56 -7.81 -25.56
CA ILE A 462 -14.19 -8.02 -26.08
C ILE A 462 -13.21 -8.25 -24.92
N MET A 463 -13.29 -7.41 -23.88
CA MET A 463 -12.41 -7.52 -22.71
C MET A 463 -12.61 -8.85 -21.95
N ASN A 464 -13.84 -9.34 -21.85
CA ASN A 464 -14.13 -10.62 -21.23
C ASN A 464 -13.50 -11.80 -22.02
N ALA A 465 -13.58 -11.79 -23.33
CA ALA A 465 -12.97 -12.80 -24.17
C ALA A 465 -11.43 -12.78 -24.07
N ASN A 466 -10.84 -11.59 -24.09
CA ASN A 466 -9.39 -11.42 -23.91
C ASN A 466 -8.92 -11.81 -22.51
N TYR A 467 -9.70 -11.48 -21.47
CA TYR A 467 -9.37 -11.89 -20.11
C TYR A 467 -9.40 -13.41 -19.93
N ALA A 468 -10.36 -14.10 -20.55
CA ALA A 468 -10.40 -15.56 -20.54
C ALA A 468 -9.13 -16.18 -21.19
N SER A 469 -8.62 -15.55 -22.24
CA SER A 469 -7.37 -15.94 -22.89
C SER A 469 -6.14 -15.57 -22.04
N TYR A 470 -6.12 -14.37 -21.47
CA TYR A 470 -5.07 -13.87 -20.56
C TYR A 470 -4.82 -14.83 -19.39
N ARG A 471 -5.87 -15.30 -18.72
CA ARG A 471 -5.76 -16.25 -17.60
C ARG A 471 -5.05 -17.56 -17.95
N ARG A 472 -5.00 -17.93 -19.22
CA ARG A 472 -4.34 -19.15 -19.71
C ARG A 472 -2.85 -18.95 -19.94
N VAL A 473 -2.39 -17.71 -20.13
CA VAL A 473 -1.00 -17.42 -20.51
C VAL A 473 -0.01 -17.88 -19.42
N TYR A 474 -0.26 -17.54 -18.16
CA TYR A 474 0.64 -17.93 -17.06
C TYR A 474 0.81 -19.44 -16.99
N ALA A 475 -0.28 -20.20 -16.99
CA ALA A 475 -0.22 -21.67 -16.95
C ALA A 475 0.56 -22.27 -18.13
N ALA A 476 0.43 -21.66 -19.33
CA ALA A 476 1.12 -22.11 -20.53
C ALA A 476 2.62 -21.76 -20.55
N THR A 477 3.02 -20.68 -19.86
CA THR A 477 4.41 -20.19 -19.85
C THR A 477 5.20 -20.52 -18.59
N LYS A 478 4.53 -20.88 -17.49
CA LYS A 478 5.15 -21.15 -16.19
C LYS A 478 6.31 -22.14 -16.27
N SER A 479 6.17 -23.24 -17.00
CA SER A 479 7.21 -24.27 -17.10
C SER A 479 8.46 -23.79 -17.86
N ILE A 480 8.37 -22.73 -18.66
CA ILE A 480 9.50 -22.14 -19.39
C ILE A 480 10.46 -21.43 -18.44
N PHE A 481 9.95 -20.91 -17.35
CA PHE A 481 10.69 -20.09 -16.38
C PHE A 481 10.93 -20.81 -15.03
N ALA A 482 10.43 -22.03 -14.88
CA ALA A 482 10.71 -22.90 -13.74
C ALA A 482 12.12 -23.47 -13.91
N SER A 483 13.12 -22.79 -13.35
CA SER A 483 14.51 -23.26 -13.28
C SER A 483 14.99 -23.26 -11.83
#